data_49eb3fc7d931179fe8e93cad5f010f7f
#
_entry.id   49eb3fc7d931179fe8e93cad5f010f7f
#
_cell.length_a   1.000
_cell.length_b   1.000
_cell.length_c   1.000
_cell.angle_alpha   90.00
_cell.angle_beta   90.00
_cell.angle_gamma   90.00
#
_symmetry.space_group_name_H-M   'P 1'
#
loop_
_entity.id
_entity.type
_entity.pdbx_description
1 polymer ?
#
loop_
_entity_poly.entity_id
_entity_poly.type
_entity_poly.pdbx_seq_one_letter_code
_entity_poly.pdbx_strand_id
1 'polypeptide(L)'
;MTKGQRLNHDFTKGDLKLYNTNGNLTYHEDSRGFWWKSEFDSNGKLTYYETSNRYWEKHEYDTNRNKTYFEDSLGYWSKCDYNTNGNVTYLETSNGYWSKWEYNTNGNVTYFEDSDGSWQKYLVVSKVLLSL
;
A
#
# COMPACT_ATOMS: atom_id res chain seq x y z
N MET A 1 -10.67 1.24 -28.89
CA MET A 1 -9.48 0.53 -29.44
C MET A 1 -8.45 0.33 -28.34
N THR A 2 -8.10 -0.91 -28.08
CA THR A 2 -7.06 -1.25 -27.08
C THR A 2 -5.66 -0.92 -27.60
N LYS A 3 -4.64 -0.94 -26.70
CA LYS A 3 -3.24 -0.77 -27.14
C LYS A 3 -2.79 -1.87 -28.08
N GLY A 4 -3.20 -3.12 -27.83
CA GLY A 4 -2.86 -4.24 -28.69
C GLY A 4 -3.38 -4.05 -30.12
N GLN A 5 -4.60 -3.57 -30.25
CA GLN A 5 -5.18 -3.23 -31.55
C GLN A 5 -4.43 -2.10 -32.26
N ARG A 6 -4.05 -1.03 -31.53
CA ARG A 6 -3.27 0.08 -32.12
C ARG A 6 -1.87 -0.34 -32.55
N LEU A 7 -1.26 -1.28 -31.86
CA LEU A 7 0.09 -1.76 -32.13
C LEU A 7 0.11 -2.95 -33.10
N ASN A 8 -1.05 -3.42 -33.58
CA ASN A 8 -1.19 -4.63 -34.39
C ASN A 8 -0.48 -5.84 -33.75
N HIS A 9 -0.64 -6.00 -32.43
CA HIS A 9 -0.03 -7.11 -31.71
C HIS A 9 -0.64 -8.45 -32.14
N ASP A 10 0.22 -9.43 -32.40
CA ASP A 10 -0.19 -10.79 -32.73
C ASP A 10 -0.38 -11.63 -31.47
N PHE A 11 -1.62 -11.66 -30.97
CA PHE A 11 -1.98 -12.40 -29.75
C PHE A 11 -1.86 -13.93 -29.89
N THR A 12 -1.68 -14.46 -31.09
CA THR A 12 -1.41 -15.91 -31.28
C THR A 12 -0.04 -16.30 -30.75
N LYS A 13 0.85 -15.32 -30.63
CA LYS A 13 2.23 -15.49 -30.10
C LYS A 13 2.37 -15.19 -28.61
N GLY A 14 1.30 -14.83 -27.95
CA GLY A 14 1.25 -14.50 -26.52
C GLY A 14 0.63 -13.15 -26.24
N ASP A 15 0.53 -12.81 -24.97
CA ASP A 15 -0.05 -11.55 -24.50
C ASP A 15 0.87 -10.37 -24.82
N LEU A 16 0.29 -9.17 -24.98
CA LEU A 16 1.06 -7.94 -25.09
C LEU A 16 1.55 -7.54 -23.68
N LYS A 17 2.86 -7.32 -23.56
CA LYS A 17 3.52 -6.84 -22.34
C LYS A 17 4.41 -5.65 -22.68
N LEU A 18 4.20 -4.54 -21.97
CA LEU A 18 4.99 -3.33 -22.10
C LEU A 18 5.67 -3.00 -20.77
N TYR A 19 6.95 -2.64 -20.84
CA TYR A 19 7.79 -2.35 -19.69
C TYR A 19 8.28 -0.89 -19.75
N ASN A 20 8.48 -0.29 -18.58
CA ASN A 20 9.17 1.00 -18.52
C ASN A 20 10.70 0.81 -18.62
N THR A 21 11.44 1.91 -18.64
CA THR A 21 12.91 1.90 -18.73
C THR A 21 13.60 1.23 -17.54
N ASN A 22 12.90 1.11 -16.41
CA ASN A 22 13.40 0.44 -15.19
C ASN A 22 13.07 -1.06 -15.16
N GLY A 23 12.43 -1.60 -16.20
CA GLY A 23 12.08 -3.01 -16.30
C GLY A 23 10.78 -3.40 -15.61
N ASN A 24 9.98 -2.44 -15.10
CA ASN A 24 8.68 -2.71 -14.50
C ASN A 24 7.61 -2.89 -15.58
N LEU A 25 6.75 -3.89 -15.43
CA LEU A 25 5.64 -4.15 -16.35
C LEU A 25 4.54 -3.08 -16.13
N THR A 26 4.33 -2.23 -17.14
CA THR A 26 3.39 -1.10 -17.06
C THR A 26 2.08 -1.33 -17.79
N TYR A 27 2.02 -2.32 -18.68
CA TYR A 27 0.81 -2.68 -19.41
C TYR A 27 0.82 -4.15 -19.79
N HIS A 28 -0.33 -4.77 -19.64
CA HIS A 28 -0.58 -6.16 -20.07
C HIS A 28 -1.94 -6.23 -20.76
N GLU A 29 -2.04 -7.00 -21.84
CA GLU A 29 -3.31 -7.24 -22.53
C GLU A 29 -3.34 -8.67 -23.07
N ASP A 30 -4.43 -9.39 -22.83
CA ASP A 30 -4.62 -10.74 -23.33
C ASP A 30 -5.43 -10.76 -24.65
N SER A 31 -5.54 -11.93 -25.25
CA SER A 31 -6.26 -12.14 -26.53
C SER A 31 -7.75 -11.87 -26.44
N ARG A 32 -8.34 -11.82 -25.25
CA ARG A 32 -9.77 -11.52 -25.03
C ARG A 32 -10.02 -10.02 -24.89
N GLY A 33 -8.98 -9.19 -24.89
CA GLY A 33 -9.04 -7.75 -24.72
C GLY A 33 -9.07 -7.28 -23.28
N PHE A 34 -8.88 -8.17 -22.30
CA PHE A 34 -8.65 -7.77 -20.92
C PHE A 34 -7.26 -7.17 -20.80
N TRP A 35 -7.17 -5.98 -20.20
CA TRP A 35 -5.93 -5.30 -19.98
C TRP A 35 -5.84 -4.71 -18.57
N TRP A 36 -4.62 -4.50 -18.14
CA TRP A 36 -4.33 -3.67 -16.98
C TRP A 36 -3.09 -2.80 -17.24
N LYS A 37 -3.02 -1.68 -16.54
CA LYS A 37 -1.87 -0.78 -16.57
C LYS A 37 -1.44 -0.43 -15.16
N SER A 38 -0.13 -0.17 -15.01
CA SER A 38 0.50 0.20 -13.74
C SER A 38 1.46 1.35 -13.92
N GLU A 39 1.51 2.24 -12.93
CA GLU A 39 2.48 3.30 -12.83
C GLU A 39 3.31 3.10 -11.57
N PHE A 40 4.58 3.47 -11.62
CA PHE A 40 5.53 3.28 -10.53
C PHE A 40 6.26 4.60 -10.27
N ASP A 41 6.65 4.82 -9.01
CA ASP A 41 7.53 5.94 -8.66
C ASP A 41 8.99 5.62 -9.02
N SER A 42 9.88 6.59 -8.77
CA SER A 42 11.32 6.44 -9.03
C SER A 42 11.99 5.35 -8.18
N ASN A 43 11.36 4.90 -7.10
CA ASN A 43 11.81 3.80 -6.24
C ASN A 43 11.26 2.43 -6.65
N GLY A 44 10.47 2.36 -7.73
CA GLY A 44 9.84 1.12 -8.19
C GLY A 44 8.60 0.71 -7.38
N LYS A 45 8.02 1.61 -6.59
CA LYS A 45 6.78 1.37 -5.86
C LYS A 45 5.57 1.67 -6.74
N LEU A 46 4.56 0.80 -6.70
CA LEU A 46 3.31 0.98 -7.44
C LEU A 46 2.56 2.22 -6.92
N THR A 47 2.26 3.18 -7.81
CA THR A 47 1.50 4.39 -7.49
C THR A 47 0.08 4.38 -8.05
N TYR A 48 -0.14 3.68 -9.16
CA TYR A 48 -1.44 3.57 -9.79
C TYR A 48 -1.59 2.23 -10.49
N TYR A 49 -2.77 1.65 -10.41
CA TYR A 49 -3.17 0.44 -11.14
C TYR A 49 -4.59 0.61 -11.68
N GLU A 50 -4.85 0.14 -12.89
CA GLU A 50 -6.19 0.19 -13.50
C GLU A 50 -6.38 -1.00 -14.42
N THR A 51 -7.61 -1.50 -14.47
CA THR A 51 -8.00 -2.61 -15.35
C THR A 51 -9.08 -2.22 -16.33
N SER A 52 -9.23 -3.00 -17.39
CA SER A 52 -10.26 -2.80 -18.45
C SER A 52 -11.70 -2.86 -17.93
N ASN A 53 -11.96 -3.48 -16.79
CA ASN A 53 -13.28 -3.51 -16.14
C ASN A 53 -13.51 -2.33 -15.16
N ARG A 54 -12.71 -1.27 -15.27
CA ARG A 54 -12.83 0.01 -14.53
C ARG A 54 -12.45 -0.06 -13.05
N TYR A 55 -11.83 -1.13 -12.60
CA TYR A 55 -11.21 -1.14 -11.28
C TYR A 55 -9.90 -0.34 -11.32
N TRP A 56 -9.65 0.46 -10.29
CA TRP A 56 -8.39 1.18 -10.13
C TRP A 56 -7.98 1.30 -8.66
N GLU A 57 -6.68 1.47 -8.45
CA GLU A 57 -6.05 1.73 -7.15
C GLU A 57 -5.07 2.88 -7.25
N LYS A 58 -4.95 3.65 -6.17
CA LYS A 58 -3.92 4.68 -5.96
C LYS A 58 -3.16 4.40 -4.69
N HIS A 59 -1.86 4.60 -4.73
CA HIS A 59 -0.94 4.37 -3.61
C HIS A 59 -0.01 5.55 -3.44
N GLU A 60 0.17 6.02 -2.20
CA GLU A 60 1.15 7.04 -1.86
C GLU A 60 2.12 6.50 -0.81
N TYR A 61 3.34 7.01 -0.83
CA TYR A 61 4.43 6.58 0.05
C TYR A 61 5.16 7.79 0.62
N ASP A 62 5.70 7.64 1.83
CA ASP A 62 6.62 8.62 2.40
C ASP A 62 8.04 8.47 1.82
N THR A 63 8.95 9.34 2.26
CA THR A 63 10.35 9.31 1.81
C THR A 63 11.10 8.05 2.25
N ASN A 64 10.58 7.33 3.24
CA ASN A 64 11.13 6.06 3.72
C ASN A 64 10.46 4.84 3.05
N ARG A 65 9.65 5.06 2.00
CA ARG A 65 8.95 4.03 1.22
C ARG A 65 7.83 3.31 2.00
N ASN A 66 7.34 3.88 3.09
CA ASN A 66 6.17 3.38 3.81
C ASN A 66 4.90 3.87 3.13
N LYS A 67 3.91 2.99 2.96
CA LYS A 67 2.63 3.36 2.33
C LYS A 67 1.82 4.25 3.28
N THR A 68 1.58 5.50 2.88
CA THR A 68 0.84 6.50 3.66
C THR A 68 -0.62 6.62 3.25
N TYR A 69 -0.95 6.28 2.02
CA TYR A 69 -2.32 6.35 1.51
C TYR A 69 -2.61 5.24 0.50
N PHE A 70 -3.81 4.71 0.56
CA PHE A 70 -4.40 3.81 -0.42
C PHE A 70 -5.84 4.23 -0.70
N GLU A 71 -6.28 4.14 -1.95
CA GLU A 71 -7.66 4.37 -2.38
C GLU A 71 -7.99 3.48 -3.57
N ASP A 72 -9.20 2.94 -3.64
CA ASP A 72 -9.65 2.16 -4.78
C ASP A 72 -10.99 2.66 -5.34
N SER A 73 -11.33 2.15 -6.52
CA SER A 73 -12.56 2.52 -7.24
C SER A 73 -13.84 2.04 -6.55
N LEU A 74 -13.75 1.19 -5.54
CA LEU A 74 -14.89 0.71 -4.75
C LEU A 74 -15.21 1.62 -3.57
N GLY A 75 -14.43 2.71 -3.39
CA GLY A 75 -14.63 3.69 -2.33
C GLY A 75 -13.89 3.38 -1.03
N TYR A 76 -13.08 2.32 -0.99
CA TYR A 76 -12.22 2.05 0.15
C TYR A 76 -10.99 2.95 0.10
N TRP A 77 -10.61 3.50 1.25
CA TRP A 77 -9.34 4.19 1.43
C TRP A 77 -8.76 3.91 2.82
N SER A 78 -7.47 4.03 2.94
CA SER A 78 -6.75 3.99 4.21
C SER A 78 -5.64 5.03 4.26
N LYS A 79 -5.41 5.57 5.45
CA LYS A 79 -4.28 6.47 5.75
C LYS A 79 -3.45 5.87 6.86
N CYS A 80 -2.15 6.02 6.76
CA CYS A 80 -1.23 5.46 7.74
C CYS A 80 -0.06 6.40 8.00
N ASP A 81 0.19 6.69 9.29
CA ASP A 81 1.35 7.44 9.72
C ASP A 81 2.36 6.51 10.38
N TYR A 82 3.62 6.84 10.27
CA TYR A 82 4.75 6.06 10.79
C TYR A 82 5.68 6.92 11.62
N ASN A 83 6.35 6.32 12.59
CA ASN A 83 7.48 6.95 13.26
C ASN A 83 8.76 6.80 12.41
N THR A 84 9.85 7.40 12.89
CA THR A 84 11.15 7.36 12.18
C THR A 84 11.74 5.95 12.02
N ASN A 85 11.28 4.99 12.82
CA ASN A 85 11.69 3.58 12.74
C ASN A 85 10.82 2.74 11.79
N GLY A 86 9.82 3.36 11.14
CA GLY A 86 8.91 2.66 10.22
C GLY A 86 7.76 1.91 10.90
N ASN A 87 7.52 2.14 12.19
CA ASN A 87 6.38 1.56 12.91
C ASN A 87 5.14 2.44 12.76
N VAL A 88 3.98 1.81 12.56
CA VAL A 88 2.69 2.51 12.43
C VAL A 88 2.34 3.21 13.74
N THR A 89 2.06 4.52 13.66
CA THR A 89 1.58 5.33 14.81
C THR A 89 0.11 5.67 14.72
N TYR A 90 -0.45 5.71 13.51
CA TYR A 90 -1.86 5.98 13.28
C TYR A 90 -2.34 5.28 12.01
N LEU A 91 -3.51 4.70 12.06
CA LEU A 91 -4.22 4.12 10.91
C LEU A 91 -5.66 4.62 10.93
N GLU A 92 -6.19 4.97 9.77
CA GLU A 92 -7.60 5.33 9.57
C GLU A 92 -8.09 4.74 8.25
N THR A 93 -9.33 4.24 8.24
CA THR A 93 -9.94 3.64 7.05
C THR A 93 -11.31 4.26 6.75
N SER A 94 -11.75 4.10 5.51
CA SER A 94 -13.01 4.68 4.99
C SER A 94 -14.27 4.21 5.72
N ASN A 95 -14.23 3.07 6.42
CA ASN A 95 -15.34 2.56 7.23
C ASN A 95 -15.42 3.16 8.64
N GLY A 96 -14.58 4.16 8.95
CA GLY A 96 -14.55 4.85 10.24
C GLY A 96 -13.65 4.20 11.30
N TYR A 97 -13.00 3.08 10.99
CA TYR A 97 -12.01 2.49 11.90
C TYR A 97 -10.75 3.34 11.97
N TRP A 98 -10.24 3.54 13.19
CA TRP A 98 -8.93 4.11 13.41
C TRP A 98 -8.22 3.41 14.57
N SER A 99 -6.89 3.44 14.56
CA SER A 99 -6.05 2.96 15.66
C SER A 99 -4.85 3.89 15.87
N LYS A 100 -4.40 3.97 17.11
CA LYS A 100 -3.22 4.74 17.52
C LYS A 100 -2.26 3.83 18.28
N TRP A 101 -0.98 4.03 18.06
CA TRP A 101 0.10 3.21 18.60
C TRP A 101 1.22 4.10 19.12
N GLU A 102 1.76 3.76 20.28
CA GLU A 102 2.99 4.35 20.80
C GLU A 102 4.01 3.25 21.07
N TYR A 103 5.28 3.59 20.94
CA TYR A 103 6.40 2.66 21.06
C TYR A 103 7.48 3.22 21.97
N ASN A 104 8.22 2.32 22.64
CA ASN A 104 9.45 2.69 23.35
C ASN A 104 10.64 2.75 22.37
N THR A 105 11.82 3.12 22.89
CA THR A 105 13.04 3.22 22.09
C THR A 105 13.52 1.89 21.51
N ASN A 106 13.07 0.75 22.06
CA ASN A 106 13.37 -0.59 21.56
C ASN A 106 12.40 -1.07 20.49
N GLY A 107 11.41 -0.24 20.12
CA GLY A 107 10.40 -0.59 19.11
C GLY A 107 9.25 -1.44 19.65
N ASN A 108 9.11 -1.61 20.96
CA ASN A 108 8.01 -2.33 21.57
C ASN A 108 6.80 -1.38 21.78
N VAL A 109 5.58 -1.89 21.55
CA VAL A 109 4.35 -1.15 21.78
C VAL A 109 4.20 -0.84 23.27
N THR A 110 3.96 0.44 23.59
CA THR A 110 3.68 0.91 24.95
C THR A 110 2.24 1.34 25.15
N TYR A 111 1.55 1.71 24.08
CA TYR A 111 0.16 2.11 24.08
C TYR A 111 -0.54 1.74 22.78
N PHE A 112 -1.78 1.32 22.88
CA PHE A 112 -2.68 1.06 21.75
C PHE A 112 -4.09 1.55 22.12
N GLU A 113 -4.78 2.16 21.16
CA GLU A 113 -6.18 2.57 21.24
C GLU A 113 -6.80 2.47 19.86
N ASP A 114 -8.07 2.05 19.77
CA ASP A 114 -8.81 2.04 18.52
C ASP A 114 -10.25 2.58 18.66
N SER A 115 -10.88 2.78 17.50
CA SER A 115 -12.25 3.32 17.40
C SER A 115 -13.33 2.38 17.95
N ASP A 116 -13.02 1.09 18.14
CA ASP A 116 -13.93 0.10 18.72
C ASP A 116 -13.94 0.14 20.25
N GLY A 117 -13.16 1.05 20.85
CA GLY A 117 -13.03 1.22 22.29
C GLY A 117 -12.00 0.29 22.94
N SER A 118 -11.26 -0.48 22.17
CA SER A 118 -10.14 -1.27 22.67
C SER A 118 -8.97 -0.36 22.99
N TRP A 119 -8.31 -0.60 24.11
CA TRP A 119 -7.07 0.09 24.45
C TRP A 119 -6.18 -0.80 25.32
N GLN A 120 -4.89 -0.58 25.27
CA GLN A 120 -3.92 -1.32 26.05
C GLN A 120 -2.70 -0.44 26.35
N LYS A 121 -2.25 -0.47 27.59
CA LYS A 121 -1.04 0.21 28.03
C LYS A 121 -0.07 -0.80 28.61
N TYR A 122 1.13 -0.82 28.08
CA TYR A 122 2.18 -1.72 28.54
C TYR A 122 3.14 -0.99 29.45
N LEU A 123 3.32 -1.47 30.68
CA LEU A 123 4.29 -0.94 31.62
C LEU A 123 5.55 -1.80 31.56
N VAL A 124 6.69 -1.16 31.33
CA VAL A 124 7.99 -1.82 31.44
C VAL A 124 8.44 -1.69 32.89
N VAL A 125 8.43 -2.79 33.62
CA VAL A 125 8.96 -2.85 34.97
C VAL A 125 10.45 -3.09 34.88
N SER A 126 11.26 -2.15 35.47
CA SER A 126 12.72 -2.32 35.53
C SER A 126 13.07 -3.51 36.40
N LYS A 127 13.97 -4.39 35.91
CA LYS A 127 14.50 -5.55 36.66
C LYS A 127 15.18 -5.16 37.97
N VAL A 128 15.62 -3.91 38.09
CA VAL A 128 16.32 -3.39 39.30
C VAL A 128 15.38 -3.34 40.52
N LEU A 129 14.07 -3.22 40.30
CA LEU A 129 13.08 -3.22 41.40
C LEU A 129 12.75 -4.62 41.94
N LEU A 130 13.14 -5.68 41.22
CA LEU A 130 12.88 -7.07 41.61
C LEU A 130 14.00 -7.67 42.47
N SER A 131 15.11 -6.95 42.66
CA SER A 131 16.24 -7.39 43.48
C SER A 131 16.16 -6.95 44.96
N LEU A 132 15.08 -6.29 45.34
CA LEU A 132 14.77 -5.93 46.72
C LEU A 132 13.93 -7.02 47.37
#